data_c121193226b754f8c150a650c69dc228
#
_entry.id   c121193226b754f8c150a650c69dc228
#
_cell.length_a   1.000
_cell.length_b   1.000
_cell.length_c   1.000
_cell.angle_alpha   90.00
_cell.angle_beta   90.00
_cell.angle_gamma   90.00
#
_symmetry.space_group_name_H-M   'P 1'
#
loop_
_entity.id
_entity.type
_entity.pdbx_description
1 polymer ?
#
loop_
_entity_poly.entity_id
_entity_poly.type
_entity_poly.pdbx_seq_one_letter_code
_entity_poly.pdbx_strand_id
1 'polypeptide(L)'
;MRREENILYAPGIGDDTANLVNLMMGCRFLLENRRDLKRGVMIVANSCEEGLGNSNGIRELFSNYGARIGRFISFDGYQSQVTSIPVGSHRYRVQIKARGGHSYLEFGNSSAVVYAAELIGRLYSQELPDKGHATYNVGRIEGGSTVNSIPEFCEMLYEYRSSDEECLTFMRRQMNSIVSEFRAAGVDMNVQTIGIRPGMGDIDRVALRSWTNENIEAVRMWFDGEVDEGPYSTDSNIPLSRGVFANTIGTVRGGLAHTRGEWVDLDSISSGMGIVCSLIGRCLA
;
A
#
# COMPACT_ATOMS: atom_id res chain seq x y z
N MET A 1 18.78 -1.73 -16.97
CA MET A 1 19.64 -1.78 -15.79
C MET A 1 20.93 -1.04 -16.10
N ARG A 2 21.37 -0.13 -15.23
CA ARG A 2 22.61 0.64 -15.35
C ARG A 2 23.38 0.52 -14.04
N ARG A 3 24.69 0.40 -14.10
CA ARG A 3 25.57 0.36 -12.93
C ARG A 3 26.56 1.52 -12.99
N GLU A 4 26.69 2.24 -11.88
CA GLU A 4 27.71 3.28 -11.67
C GLU A 4 28.40 2.99 -10.34
N GLU A 5 29.65 2.55 -10.38
CA GLU A 5 30.42 2.09 -9.22
C GLU A 5 29.62 1.04 -8.40
N ASN A 6 29.23 1.37 -7.18
CA ASN A 6 28.44 0.52 -6.27
C ASN A 6 26.94 0.79 -6.31
N ILE A 7 26.49 1.71 -7.18
CA ILE A 7 25.06 2.00 -7.34
C ILE A 7 24.50 1.25 -8.56
N LEU A 8 23.39 0.58 -8.35
CA LEU A 8 22.66 -0.12 -9.40
C LEU A 8 21.30 0.56 -9.61
N TYR A 9 21.00 0.88 -10.88
CA TYR A 9 19.75 1.57 -11.27
C TYR A 9 18.87 0.65 -12.09
N ALA A 10 17.67 0.39 -11.63
CA ALA A 10 16.60 -0.26 -12.39
C ALA A 10 15.27 -0.09 -11.68
N PRO A 11 14.12 -0.01 -12.38
CA PRO A 11 12.81 -0.08 -11.73
C PRO A 11 12.66 -1.38 -10.93
N GLY A 12 12.12 -1.30 -9.72
CA GLY A 12 11.87 -2.44 -8.83
C GLY A 12 13.15 -3.05 -8.22
N ILE A 13 14.31 -2.37 -8.30
CA ILE A 13 15.55 -2.93 -7.80
C ILE A 13 15.67 -2.83 -6.28
N GLY A 14 15.18 -1.75 -5.69
CA GLY A 14 15.13 -1.52 -4.26
C GLY A 14 13.84 -2.04 -3.65
N ASP A 15 12.76 -1.70 -4.31
CA ASP A 15 11.39 -2.01 -3.94
C ASP A 15 10.80 -2.99 -4.98
N ASP A 16 10.90 -4.36 -4.70
CA ASP A 16 11.55 -4.94 -3.51
C ASP A 16 12.63 -6.00 -3.84
N THR A 17 13.12 -6.06 -5.09
CA THR A 17 14.02 -7.12 -5.57
C THR A 17 15.24 -7.33 -4.66
N ALA A 18 15.88 -6.26 -4.21
CA ALA A 18 17.08 -6.37 -3.37
C ALA A 18 16.73 -6.86 -1.95
N ASN A 19 15.56 -6.53 -1.42
CA ASN A 19 15.05 -7.09 -0.18
C ASN A 19 14.81 -8.60 -0.29
N LEU A 20 14.25 -9.06 -1.41
CA LEU A 20 14.08 -10.49 -1.70
C LEU A 20 15.43 -11.22 -1.76
N VAL A 21 16.45 -10.64 -2.39
CA VAL A 21 17.82 -11.20 -2.43
C VAL A 21 18.36 -11.37 -1.02
N ASN A 22 18.26 -10.34 -0.16
CA ASN A 22 18.70 -10.41 1.23
C ASN A 22 17.96 -11.50 2.02
N LEU A 23 16.65 -11.64 1.81
CA LEU A 23 15.85 -12.70 2.40
C LEU A 23 16.35 -14.08 1.97
N MET A 24 16.55 -14.30 0.67
CA MET A 24 17.07 -15.57 0.13
C MET A 24 18.45 -15.93 0.70
N MET A 25 19.36 -14.95 0.80
CA MET A 25 20.69 -15.14 1.38
C MET A 25 20.62 -15.44 2.86
N GLY A 26 19.78 -14.74 3.64
CA GLY A 26 19.55 -15.03 5.05
C GLY A 26 18.95 -16.43 5.28
N CYS A 27 18.01 -16.85 4.43
CA CYS A 27 17.47 -18.23 4.51
C CYS A 27 18.53 -19.29 4.22
N ARG A 28 19.38 -19.08 3.22
CA ARG A 28 20.49 -19.96 2.91
C ARG A 28 21.45 -20.09 4.09
N PHE A 29 21.84 -18.97 4.69
CA PHE A 29 22.69 -18.95 5.89
C PHE A 29 22.09 -19.79 7.04
N LEU A 30 20.78 -19.66 7.29
CA LEU A 30 20.11 -20.44 8.34
C LEU A 30 20.10 -21.94 8.03
N LEU A 31 19.84 -22.34 6.79
CA LEU A 31 19.85 -23.74 6.36
C LEU A 31 21.25 -24.37 6.45
N GLU A 32 22.29 -23.64 6.09
CA GLU A 32 23.68 -24.10 6.16
C GLU A 32 24.20 -24.23 7.61
N ASN A 33 23.73 -23.36 8.50
CA ASN A 33 24.15 -23.36 9.91
C ASN A 33 23.27 -24.22 10.84
N ARG A 34 22.19 -24.84 10.33
CA ARG A 34 21.29 -25.79 10.98
C ARG A 34 21.14 -25.57 12.49
N ARG A 35 20.47 -24.49 12.88
CA ARG A 35 20.10 -24.31 14.28
C ARG A 35 18.79 -25.04 14.56
N ASP A 36 18.66 -25.64 15.74
CA ASP A 36 17.40 -26.25 16.19
C ASP A 36 16.34 -25.14 16.32
N LEU A 37 15.37 -25.14 15.39
CA LEU A 37 14.32 -24.18 15.36
C LEU A 37 13.24 -24.56 16.38
N LYS A 38 13.03 -23.77 17.40
CA LYS A 38 11.91 -23.97 18.33
C LYS A 38 10.54 -23.67 17.71
N ARG A 39 10.51 -22.90 16.62
CA ARG A 39 9.29 -22.54 15.87
C ARG A 39 9.55 -22.71 14.38
N GLY A 40 8.51 -23.06 13.64
CA GLY A 40 8.58 -23.08 12.17
C GLY A 40 8.76 -21.68 11.62
N VAL A 41 9.57 -21.55 10.57
CA VAL A 41 9.71 -20.33 9.76
C VAL A 41 9.14 -20.62 8.38
N MET A 42 8.25 -19.77 7.93
CA MET A 42 7.68 -19.82 6.57
C MET A 42 8.29 -18.66 5.77
N ILE A 43 9.00 -18.98 4.70
CA ILE A 43 9.54 -18.00 3.76
C ILE A 43 8.60 -17.94 2.56
N VAL A 44 8.19 -16.73 2.21
CA VAL A 44 7.20 -16.50 1.17
C VAL A 44 7.70 -15.42 0.21
N ALA A 45 7.66 -15.71 -1.08
CA ALA A 45 7.71 -14.73 -2.14
C ALA A 45 6.30 -14.63 -2.71
N ASN A 46 5.60 -13.55 -2.42
CA ASN A 46 4.25 -13.32 -2.91
C ASN A 46 4.21 -12.28 -4.03
N SER A 47 3.02 -12.01 -4.53
CA SER A 47 2.76 -11.04 -5.58
C SER A 47 1.59 -10.13 -5.21
N CYS A 48 1.34 -9.12 -6.05
CA CYS A 48 0.19 -8.23 -5.92
C CYS A 48 0.24 -7.32 -4.67
N GLU A 49 1.42 -7.00 -4.15
CA GLU A 49 1.56 -5.91 -3.18
C GLU A 49 1.28 -4.57 -3.86
N GLU A 50 1.89 -4.33 -5.02
CA GLU A 50 1.90 -3.07 -5.73
C GLU A 50 0.56 -2.65 -6.34
N GLY A 51 0.35 -1.32 -6.38
CA GLY A 51 -0.68 -0.67 -7.17
C GLY A 51 -2.09 -1.21 -6.96
N LEU A 52 -2.68 -1.73 -8.02
CA LEU A 52 -4.02 -2.33 -8.01
C LEU A 52 -4.02 -3.82 -7.63
N GLY A 53 -2.87 -4.40 -7.30
CA GLY A 53 -2.77 -5.78 -6.83
C GLY A 53 -3.50 -6.05 -5.52
N ASN A 54 -3.78 -4.99 -4.73
CA ASN A 54 -4.65 -5.01 -3.54
C ASN A 54 -4.19 -6.02 -2.48
N SER A 55 -2.89 -6.29 -2.39
CA SER A 55 -2.29 -7.29 -1.48
C SER A 55 -2.91 -8.68 -1.60
N ASN A 56 -3.29 -9.10 -2.82
CA ASN A 56 -3.98 -10.38 -3.03
C ASN A 56 -3.09 -11.58 -2.66
N GLY A 57 -1.77 -11.50 -2.90
CA GLY A 57 -0.85 -12.57 -2.52
C GLY A 57 -0.85 -12.83 -1.01
N ILE A 58 -0.71 -11.78 -0.19
CA ILE A 58 -0.73 -11.93 1.27
C ILE A 58 -2.12 -12.30 1.81
N ARG A 59 -3.21 -11.85 1.15
CA ARG A 59 -4.58 -12.29 1.50
C ARG A 59 -4.73 -13.78 1.33
N GLU A 60 -4.26 -14.33 0.22
CA GLU A 60 -4.28 -15.76 -0.07
C GLU A 60 -3.43 -16.55 0.94
N LEU A 61 -2.22 -16.06 1.26
CA LEU A 61 -1.39 -16.64 2.30
C LEU A 61 -2.14 -16.74 3.63
N PHE A 62 -2.74 -15.63 4.08
CA PHE A 62 -3.47 -15.60 5.34
C PHE A 62 -4.82 -16.34 5.31
N SER A 63 -5.41 -16.54 4.14
CA SER A 63 -6.58 -17.39 3.98
C SER A 63 -6.23 -18.87 4.23
N ASN A 64 -5.09 -19.31 3.70
CA ASN A 64 -4.68 -20.72 3.77
C ASN A 64 -3.90 -21.07 5.02
N TYR A 65 -3.08 -20.16 5.54
CA TYR A 65 -2.11 -20.45 6.61
C TYR A 65 -2.22 -19.51 7.81
N GLY A 66 -3.13 -18.53 7.82
CA GLY A 66 -3.19 -17.48 8.85
C GLY A 66 -3.27 -18.01 10.28
N ALA A 67 -3.99 -19.11 10.53
CA ALA A 67 -4.07 -19.76 11.85
C ALA A 67 -2.72 -20.31 12.37
N ARG A 68 -1.71 -20.46 11.49
CA ARG A 68 -0.37 -20.96 11.82
C ARG A 68 0.67 -19.84 11.94
N ILE A 69 0.30 -18.60 11.59
CA ILE A 69 1.20 -17.44 11.56
C ILE A 69 1.02 -16.64 12.85
N GLY A 70 1.97 -16.74 13.77
CA GLY A 70 1.94 -15.97 15.02
C GLY A 70 2.58 -14.59 14.90
N ARG A 71 3.53 -14.42 13.99
CA ARG A 71 4.23 -13.14 13.69
C ARG A 71 4.57 -13.08 12.22
N PHE A 72 4.66 -11.86 11.68
CA PHE A 72 4.91 -11.64 10.26
C PHE A 72 5.92 -10.50 10.08
N ILE A 73 6.88 -10.68 9.17
CA ILE A 73 7.81 -9.63 8.74
C ILE A 73 7.75 -9.59 7.21
N SER A 74 7.40 -8.43 6.67
CA SER A 74 7.58 -8.10 5.27
C SER A 74 8.93 -7.44 5.07
N PHE A 75 9.68 -7.86 4.07
CA PHE A 75 10.93 -7.22 3.69
C PHE A 75 10.68 -6.35 2.47
N ASP A 76 10.58 -5.03 2.69
CA ASP A 76 10.16 -4.06 1.69
C ASP A 76 10.64 -2.65 2.07
N GLY A 77 10.88 -1.79 1.07
CA GLY A 77 11.40 -0.45 1.29
C GLY A 77 12.92 -0.41 1.59
N TYR A 78 13.34 0.59 2.33
CA TYR A 78 14.77 0.87 2.55
C TYR A 78 15.18 0.72 4.01
N GLN A 79 16.50 0.55 4.30
CA GLN A 79 17.05 0.25 5.64
C GLN A 79 16.59 1.17 6.77
N SER A 80 16.24 2.41 6.46
CA SER A 80 15.69 3.35 7.44
C SER A 80 14.25 3.02 7.85
N GLN A 81 13.51 2.18 7.11
CA GLN A 81 12.08 1.97 7.31
C GLN A 81 11.81 0.75 8.19
N VAL A 82 11.12 0.98 9.31
CA VAL A 82 10.53 -0.07 10.15
C VAL A 82 9.14 0.37 10.54
N THR A 83 8.10 -0.17 9.90
CA THR A 83 6.73 0.22 10.20
C THR A 83 5.90 -0.89 10.82
N SER A 84 5.05 -0.48 11.78
CA SER A 84 3.97 -1.29 12.37
C SER A 84 2.61 -0.57 12.31
N ILE A 85 2.55 0.57 11.63
CA ILE A 85 1.33 1.38 11.51
C ILE A 85 0.80 1.26 10.09
N PRO A 86 -0.25 0.46 9.85
CA PRO A 86 -0.78 0.26 8.52
C PRO A 86 -1.60 1.47 8.07
N VAL A 87 -1.36 1.96 6.86
CA VAL A 87 -2.25 2.92 6.18
C VAL A 87 -3.28 2.15 5.38
N GLY A 88 -4.52 2.18 5.83
CA GLY A 88 -5.63 1.62 5.07
C GLY A 88 -6.01 2.50 3.88
N SER A 89 -6.60 1.90 2.85
CA SER A 89 -7.06 2.63 1.66
C SER A 89 -8.29 1.99 1.04
N HIS A 90 -9.17 2.84 0.48
CA HIS A 90 -10.26 2.39 -0.36
C HIS A 90 -10.11 3.04 -1.73
N ARG A 91 -10.23 2.24 -2.78
CA ARG A 91 -10.04 2.64 -4.17
C ARG A 91 -11.27 2.33 -4.99
N TYR A 92 -11.68 3.29 -5.80
CA TYR A 92 -12.90 3.22 -6.59
C TYR A 92 -12.64 3.58 -8.04
N ARG A 93 -13.33 2.85 -8.93
CA ARG A 93 -13.59 3.24 -10.31
C ARG A 93 -15.00 3.79 -10.36
N VAL A 94 -15.15 5.02 -10.81
CA VAL A 94 -16.45 5.66 -11.00
C VAL A 94 -16.65 5.89 -12.47
N GLN A 95 -17.72 5.36 -13.02
CA GLN A 95 -18.13 5.49 -14.42
C GLN A 95 -19.46 6.24 -14.47
N ILE A 96 -19.52 7.31 -15.24
CA ILE A 96 -20.68 8.17 -15.38
C ILE A 96 -21.13 8.15 -16.83
N LYS A 97 -22.43 7.95 -17.06
CA LYS A 97 -23.06 8.08 -18.36
C LYS A 97 -24.03 9.25 -18.37
N ALA A 98 -24.14 9.88 -19.53
CA ALA A 98 -25.02 11.02 -19.75
C ALA A 98 -25.61 10.96 -21.17
N ARG A 99 -26.55 11.84 -21.47
CA ARG A 99 -27.20 11.86 -22.78
C ARG A 99 -26.26 12.23 -23.91
N GLY A 100 -25.32 13.18 -23.67
CA GLY A 100 -24.40 13.66 -24.68
C GLY A 100 -25.06 14.36 -25.87
N GLY A 101 -24.31 14.49 -26.97
CA GLY A 101 -24.82 15.02 -28.24
C GLY A 101 -23.96 16.11 -28.88
N HIS A 102 -24.49 16.78 -29.88
CA HIS A 102 -23.81 17.89 -30.57
C HIS A 102 -23.90 19.18 -29.73
N SER A 103 -22.76 19.79 -29.40
CA SER A 103 -22.69 20.89 -28.42
C SER A 103 -23.54 22.12 -28.74
N TYR A 104 -23.81 22.40 -30.02
CA TYR A 104 -24.65 23.51 -30.45
C TYR A 104 -26.10 23.10 -30.70
N LEU A 105 -26.35 21.98 -31.41
CA LEU A 105 -27.70 21.55 -31.78
C LEU A 105 -28.48 20.95 -30.62
N GLU A 106 -27.79 20.34 -29.72
CA GLU A 106 -28.36 19.62 -28.55
C GLU A 106 -27.92 20.29 -27.23
N PHE A 107 -27.66 21.59 -27.27
CA PHE A 107 -27.31 22.39 -26.11
C PHE A 107 -28.36 22.22 -25.00
N GLY A 108 -27.91 21.92 -23.78
CA GLY A 108 -28.76 21.61 -22.62
C GLY A 108 -28.87 20.11 -22.30
N ASN A 109 -28.37 19.24 -23.17
CA ASN A 109 -28.21 17.83 -22.80
C ASN A 109 -27.20 17.67 -21.67
N SER A 110 -27.39 16.63 -20.84
CA SER A 110 -26.46 16.28 -19.75
C SER A 110 -25.10 15.82 -20.28
N SER A 111 -24.04 16.17 -19.54
CA SER A 111 -22.65 15.85 -19.87
C SER A 111 -22.02 15.02 -18.76
N ALA A 112 -21.46 13.87 -19.12
CA ALA A 112 -20.76 12.99 -18.16
C ALA A 112 -19.51 13.66 -17.54
N VAL A 113 -18.82 14.52 -18.29
CA VAL A 113 -17.66 15.28 -17.78
C VAL A 113 -18.08 16.34 -16.77
N VAL A 114 -19.23 17.01 -16.99
CA VAL A 114 -19.75 17.99 -16.03
C VAL A 114 -20.12 17.29 -14.72
N TYR A 115 -20.84 16.16 -14.79
CA TYR A 115 -21.15 15.38 -13.59
C TYR A 115 -19.89 14.87 -12.87
N ALA A 116 -18.86 14.46 -13.61
CA ALA A 116 -17.58 14.07 -12.99
C ALA A 116 -16.91 15.24 -12.28
N ALA A 117 -16.91 16.43 -12.88
CA ALA A 117 -16.34 17.65 -12.29
C ALA A 117 -17.10 18.06 -11.01
N GLU A 118 -18.44 18.00 -11.02
CA GLU A 118 -19.27 18.26 -9.85
C GLU A 118 -19.01 17.24 -8.73
N LEU A 119 -18.91 15.95 -9.07
CA LEU A 119 -18.58 14.89 -8.12
C LEU A 119 -17.20 15.12 -7.48
N ILE A 120 -16.19 15.45 -8.28
CA ILE A 120 -14.84 15.78 -7.77
C ILE A 120 -14.92 16.99 -6.84
N GLY A 121 -15.62 18.05 -7.21
CA GLY A 121 -15.82 19.22 -6.36
C GLY A 121 -16.43 18.85 -5.01
N ARG A 122 -17.44 17.98 -4.99
CA ARG A 122 -18.08 17.50 -3.76
C ARG A 122 -17.14 16.60 -2.94
N LEU A 123 -16.37 15.73 -3.56
CA LEU A 123 -15.38 14.88 -2.87
C LEU A 123 -14.25 15.70 -2.25
N TYR A 124 -13.83 16.80 -2.90
CA TYR A 124 -12.73 17.63 -2.42
C TYR A 124 -13.18 18.75 -1.45
N SER A 125 -14.47 19.00 -1.32
CA SER A 125 -15.03 19.94 -0.35
C SER A 125 -15.36 19.32 1.00
N GLN A 126 -15.07 18.04 1.21
CA GLN A 126 -15.35 17.37 2.48
C GLN A 126 -14.38 17.83 3.58
N GLU A 127 -14.90 18.07 4.76
CA GLU A 127 -14.07 18.22 5.96
C GLU A 127 -13.54 16.86 6.38
N LEU A 128 -12.23 16.77 6.51
CA LEU A 128 -11.58 15.54 6.98
C LEU A 128 -11.68 15.45 8.51
N PRO A 129 -11.84 14.24 9.08
CA PRO A 129 -11.75 14.07 10.52
C PRO A 129 -10.39 14.54 11.05
N ASP A 130 -10.40 15.24 12.19
CA ASP A 130 -9.21 15.67 12.92
C ASP A 130 -8.60 14.52 13.75
N LYS A 131 -8.61 13.32 13.17
CA LYS A 131 -8.08 12.10 13.77
C LYS A 131 -7.40 11.23 12.74
N GLY A 132 -6.18 10.87 13.02
CA GLY A 132 -5.34 10.19 12.04
C GLY A 132 -4.95 11.12 10.88
N HIS A 133 -4.09 10.68 10.00
CA HIS A 133 -3.77 11.38 8.77
C HIS A 133 -4.65 10.85 7.64
N ALA A 134 -5.61 11.67 7.20
CA ALA A 134 -6.49 11.31 6.09
C ALA A 134 -6.07 12.02 4.81
N THR A 135 -6.06 11.28 3.72
CA THR A 135 -5.81 11.82 2.38
C THR A 135 -6.82 11.27 1.38
N TYR A 136 -7.03 12.00 0.30
CA TYR A 136 -7.82 11.54 -0.84
C TYR A 136 -7.23 12.05 -2.14
N ASN A 137 -7.51 11.36 -3.24
CA ASN A 137 -7.00 11.74 -4.55
C ASN A 137 -7.89 11.20 -5.68
N VAL A 138 -8.12 12.03 -6.69
CA VAL A 138 -8.55 11.56 -8.02
C VAL A 138 -7.32 11.50 -8.90
N GLY A 139 -6.77 10.31 -9.05
CA GLY A 139 -5.48 10.10 -9.74
C GLY A 139 -5.60 9.97 -11.26
N ARG A 140 -6.82 9.73 -11.77
CA ARG A 140 -7.09 9.62 -13.20
C ARG A 140 -8.51 10.06 -13.50
N ILE A 141 -8.70 10.78 -14.61
CA ILE A 141 -10.00 11.08 -15.19
C ILE A 141 -9.89 11.00 -16.70
N GLU A 142 -10.86 10.36 -17.35
CA GLU A 142 -10.95 10.22 -18.80
C GLU A 142 -12.40 10.38 -19.23
N GLY A 143 -12.65 11.18 -20.26
CA GLY A 143 -14.00 11.39 -20.82
C GLY A 143 -14.04 12.42 -21.95
N GLY A 144 -15.08 12.33 -22.75
CA GLY A 144 -15.24 13.17 -23.93
C GLY A 144 -14.44 12.69 -25.14
N SER A 145 -14.64 13.35 -26.28
CA SER A 145 -13.99 13.01 -27.55
C SER A 145 -13.48 14.24 -28.28
N THR A 146 -14.36 15.24 -28.57
CA THR A 146 -14.03 16.45 -29.34
C THR A 146 -14.66 17.67 -28.68
N VAL A 147 -14.17 18.86 -29.03
CA VAL A 147 -14.66 20.13 -28.45
C VAL A 147 -16.13 20.44 -28.79
N ASN A 148 -16.66 19.90 -29.87
CA ASN A 148 -18.03 20.13 -30.34
C ASN A 148 -19.00 18.98 -30.04
N SER A 149 -18.63 18.07 -29.15
CA SER A 149 -19.52 17.03 -28.62
C SER A 149 -19.73 17.20 -27.10
N ILE A 150 -20.96 16.99 -26.63
CA ILE A 150 -21.29 16.87 -25.23
C ILE A 150 -20.91 15.44 -24.81
N PRO A 151 -20.03 15.22 -23.82
CA PRO A 151 -19.58 13.89 -23.43
C PRO A 151 -20.70 12.98 -22.92
N GLU A 152 -20.80 11.77 -23.49
CA GLU A 152 -21.72 10.72 -23.06
C GLU A 152 -21.14 9.84 -21.96
N PHE A 153 -19.82 9.80 -21.79
CA PHE A 153 -19.12 8.95 -20.84
C PHE A 153 -17.94 9.66 -20.20
N CYS A 154 -17.75 9.40 -18.90
CA CYS A 154 -16.56 9.77 -18.15
C CYS A 154 -16.24 8.71 -17.12
N GLU A 155 -14.97 8.38 -16.95
CA GLU A 155 -14.46 7.49 -15.90
C GLU A 155 -13.43 8.22 -15.05
N MET A 156 -13.44 7.96 -13.74
CA MET A 156 -12.37 8.41 -12.86
C MET A 156 -11.94 7.30 -11.89
N LEU A 157 -10.68 7.37 -11.44
CA LEU A 157 -10.15 6.58 -10.35
C LEU A 157 -9.95 7.48 -9.14
N TYR A 158 -10.60 7.11 -8.04
CA TYR A 158 -10.58 7.83 -6.77
C TYR A 158 -10.08 6.93 -5.65
N GLU A 159 -9.25 7.47 -4.76
CA GLU A 159 -8.89 6.80 -3.51
C GLU A 159 -8.96 7.75 -2.32
N TYR A 160 -9.13 7.17 -1.14
CA TYR A 160 -8.82 7.82 0.13
C TYR A 160 -8.04 6.85 1.02
N ARG A 161 -7.21 7.41 1.91
CA ARG A 161 -6.33 6.68 2.81
C ARG A 161 -6.38 7.27 4.21
N SER A 162 -6.17 6.44 5.22
CA SER A 162 -5.90 6.88 6.59
C SER A 162 -5.20 5.79 7.39
N SER A 163 -4.44 6.18 8.40
CA SER A 163 -3.95 5.28 9.45
C SER A 163 -4.97 5.00 10.55
N ASP A 164 -6.16 5.63 10.49
CA ASP A 164 -7.24 5.47 11.45
C ASP A 164 -8.49 4.85 10.79
N GLU A 165 -8.99 3.76 11.36
CA GLU A 165 -10.13 3.00 10.80
C GLU A 165 -11.46 3.76 10.93
N GLU A 166 -11.64 4.59 11.98
CA GLU A 166 -12.85 5.42 12.10
C GLU A 166 -12.88 6.47 10.99
N CYS A 167 -11.70 7.01 10.65
CA CYS A 167 -11.53 7.94 9.54
C CYS A 167 -11.86 7.27 8.19
N LEU A 168 -11.35 6.06 7.93
CA LEU A 168 -11.70 5.30 6.72
C LEU A 168 -13.20 5.02 6.65
N THR A 169 -13.81 4.69 7.78
CA THR A 169 -15.28 4.48 7.87
C THR A 169 -16.06 5.77 7.59
N PHE A 170 -15.60 6.90 8.13
CA PHE A 170 -16.19 8.20 7.84
C PHE A 170 -16.12 8.53 6.35
N MET A 171 -14.95 8.43 5.73
CA MET A 171 -14.74 8.70 4.31
C MET A 171 -15.61 7.81 3.42
N ARG A 172 -15.77 6.54 3.77
CA ARG A 172 -16.67 5.62 3.06
C ARG A 172 -18.12 6.06 3.13
N ARG A 173 -18.58 6.52 4.29
CA ARG A 173 -19.97 7.03 4.46
C ARG A 173 -20.18 8.28 3.62
N GLN A 174 -19.24 9.20 3.62
CA GLN A 174 -19.31 10.42 2.81
C GLN A 174 -19.36 10.10 1.30
N MET A 175 -18.47 9.24 0.82
CA MET A 175 -18.49 8.79 -0.59
C MET A 175 -19.85 8.19 -0.97
N ASN A 176 -20.38 7.29 -0.13
CA ASN A 176 -21.68 6.66 -0.38
C ASN A 176 -22.84 7.67 -0.37
N SER A 177 -22.83 8.66 0.54
CA SER A 177 -23.83 9.72 0.59
C SER A 177 -23.84 10.54 -0.69
N ILE A 178 -22.67 11.03 -1.11
CA ILE A 178 -22.52 11.84 -2.33
C ILE A 178 -22.99 11.05 -3.56
N VAL A 179 -22.54 9.81 -3.71
CA VAL A 179 -22.97 8.94 -4.81
C VAL A 179 -24.49 8.73 -4.82
N SER A 180 -25.09 8.56 -3.63
CA SER A 180 -26.54 8.39 -3.51
C SER A 180 -27.30 9.65 -3.92
N GLU A 181 -26.80 10.85 -3.59
CA GLU A 181 -27.38 12.13 -4.01
C GLU A 181 -27.36 12.28 -5.55
N PHE A 182 -26.24 11.99 -6.20
CA PHE A 182 -26.14 12.02 -7.67
C PHE A 182 -27.10 11.03 -8.33
N ARG A 183 -27.19 9.81 -7.81
CA ARG A 183 -28.13 8.81 -8.32
C ARG A 183 -29.61 9.23 -8.12
N ALA A 184 -29.93 9.82 -6.97
CA ALA A 184 -31.26 10.35 -6.69
C ALA A 184 -31.62 11.52 -7.63
N ALA A 185 -30.63 12.31 -8.06
CA ALA A 185 -30.78 13.35 -9.09
C ALA A 185 -30.87 12.79 -10.53
N GLY A 186 -30.87 11.47 -10.71
CA GLY A 186 -31.02 10.82 -12.02
C GLY A 186 -29.72 10.63 -12.80
N VAL A 187 -28.57 10.82 -12.18
CA VAL A 187 -27.27 10.57 -12.83
C VAL A 187 -26.99 9.06 -12.93
N ASP A 188 -26.80 8.56 -14.14
CA ASP A 188 -26.39 7.17 -14.37
C ASP A 188 -24.90 6.99 -13.98
N MET A 189 -24.70 6.47 -12.78
CA MET A 189 -23.38 6.33 -12.17
C MET A 189 -23.15 4.89 -11.65
N ASN A 190 -22.09 4.25 -12.16
CA ASN A 190 -21.58 2.98 -11.66
C ASN A 190 -20.32 3.23 -10.81
N VAL A 191 -20.33 2.76 -9.56
CA VAL A 191 -19.19 2.84 -8.64
C VAL A 191 -18.75 1.44 -8.29
N GLN A 192 -17.55 1.10 -8.71
CA GLN A 192 -16.90 -0.19 -8.44
C GLN A 192 -15.77 0.00 -7.45
N THR A 193 -15.77 -0.75 -6.35
CA THR A 193 -14.60 -0.87 -5.48
C THR A 193 -13.54 -1.71 -6.19
N ILE A 194 -12.36 -1.15 -6.41
CA ILE A 194 -11.24 -1.79 -7.11
C ILE A 194 -10.09 -2.16 -6.17
N GLY A 195 -10.16 -1.76 -4.91
CA GLY A 195 -9.19 -2.14 -3.89
C GLY A 195 -9.59 -1.64 -2.52
N ILE A 196 -9.32 -2.47 -1.50
CA ILE A 196 -9.45 -2.11 -0.09
C ILE A 196 -8.23 -2.68 0.62
N ARG A 197 -7.40 -1.83 1.21
CA ARG A 197 -6.38 -2.25 2.18
C ARG A 197 -6.89 -1.90 3.57
N PRO A 198 -6.95 -2.86 4.50
CA PRO A 198 -7.44 -2.60 5.85
C PRO A 198 -6.43 -1.77 6.65
N GLY A 199 -6.93 -1.03 7.64
CA GLY A 199 -6.13 -0.42 8.69
C GLY A 199 -5.80 -1.42 9.81
N MET A 200 -5.47 -0.88 10.99
CA MET A 200 -5.18 -1.66 12.21
C MET A 200 -6.45 -2.34 12.73
N GLY A 201 -6.37 -3.65 12.97
CA GLY A 201 -7.43 -4.40 13.65
C GLY A 201 -7.36 -4.36 15.18
N ASP A 202 -8.09 -5.29 15.81
CA ASP A 202 -8.00 -5.50 17.26
C ASP A 202 -6.72 -6.24 17.60
N ILE A 203 -5.77 -5.53 18.21
CA ILE A 203 -4.42 -6.02 18.52
C ILE A 203 -3.89 -5.35 19.79
N ASP A 204 -3.16 -6.09 20.62
CA ASP A 204 -2.43 -5.51 21.73
C ASP A 204 -1.32 -4.57 21.23
N ARG A 205 -1.63 -3.27 21.21
CA ARG A 205 -0.72 -2.22 20.72
C ARG A 205 0.53 -2.05 21.57
N VAL A 206 0.45 -2.34 22.86
CA VAL A 206 1.60 -2.25 23.77
C VAL A 206 2.58 -3.39 23.48
N ALA A 207 2.08 -4.60 23.37
CA ALA A 207 2.89 -5.76 23.01
C ALA A 207 3.45 -5.67 21.60
N LEU A 208 2.65 -5.18 20.61
CA LEU A 208 3.13 -4.90 19.25
C LEU A 208 4.28 -3.88 19.27
N ARG A 209 4.12 -2.78 20.03
CA ARG A 209 5.16 -1.75 20.15
C ARG A 209 6.45 -2.30 20.75
N SER A 210 6.35 -3.11 21.80
CA SER A 210 7.50 -3.79 22.41
C SER A 210 8.24 -4.66 21.39
N TRP A 211 7.51 -5.48 20.65
CA TRP A 211 8.09 -6.34 19.63
C TRP A 211 8.67 -5.55 18.45
N THR A 212 8.04 -4.44 18.04
CA THR A 212 8.59 -3.54 17.01
C THR A 212 9.91 -2.93 17.47
N ASN A 213 10.01 -2.48 18.73
CA ASN A 213 11.26 -1.94 19.28
C ASN A 213 12.39 -2.98 19.25
N GLU A 214 12.09 -4.23 19.56
CA GLU A 214 13.06 -5.33 19.43
C GLU A 214 13.56 -5.49 18.00
N ASN A 215 12.68 -5.34 16.99
CA ASN A 215 13.06 -5.43 15.60
C ASN A 215 13.87 -4.19 15.16
N ILE A 216 13.53 -3.00 15.65
CA ILE A 216 14.33 -1.77 15.43
C ILE A 216 15.75 -1.95 15.97
N GLU A 217 15.92 -2.52 17.15
CA GLU A 217 17.25 -2.82 17.68
C GLU A 217 18.03 -3.83 16.81
N ALA A 218 17.33 -4.78 16.19
CA ALA A 218 17.97 -5.69 15.22
C ALA A 218 18.44 -4.96 13.95
N VAL A 219 17.68 -3.98 13.47
CA VAL A 219 18.07 -3.13 12.35
C VAL A 219 19.27 -2.25 12.73
N ARG A 220 19.25 -1.61 13.90
CA ARG A 220 20.31 -0.72 14.40
C ARG A 220 21.66 -1.41 14.61
N MET A 221 21.70 -2.74 14.74
CA MET A 221 22.97 -3.47 14.72
C MET A 221 23.73 -3.39 13.40
N TRP A 222 23.04 -3.05 12.31
CA TRP A 222 23.55 -3.09 10.94
C TRP A 222 23.35 -1.77 10.19
N PHE A 223 22.60 -0.85 10.76
CA PHE A 223 22.28 0.45 10.18
C PHE A 223 22.39 1.53 11.27
N ASP A 224 23.27 2.50 11.05
CA ASP A 224 23.61 3.58 11.99
C ASP A 224 22.81 4.87 11.77
N GLY A 225 21.89 4.89 10.79
CA GLY A 225 21.02 6.01 10.50
C GLY A 225 19.76 6.08 11.40
N GLU A 226 19.01 7.14 11.22
CA GLU A 226 17.69 7.27 11.86
C GLU A 226 16.69 6.26 11.26
N VAL A 227 15.91 5.63 12.13
CA VAL A 227 14.85 4.71 11.73
C VAL A 227 13.55 5.48 11.60
N ASP A 228 12.94 5.43 10.41
CA ASP A 228 11.62 5.97 10.12
C ASP A 228 10.56 4.93 10.48
N GLU A 229 9.74 5.27 11.48
CA GLU A 229 8.63 4.47 11.96
C GLU A 229 7.27 4.96 11.42
N GLY A 230 7.29 5.71 10.34
CA GLY A 230 6.09 6.28 9.74
C GLY A 230 5.01 5.27 9.37
N PRO A 231 3.78 5.74 9.15
CA PRO A 231 2.69 4.90 8.68
C PRO A 231 2.82 4.64 7.17
N TYR A 232 2.80 3.37 6.77
CA TYR A 232 2.89 2.92 5.38
C TYR A 232 1.80 1.90 5.05
N SER A 233 1.48 1.77 3.75
CA SER A 233 0.56 0.75 3.23
C SER A 233 1.38 -0.34 2.56
N THR A 234 1.47 -1.50 3.19
CA THR A 234 2.32 -2.62 2.80
C THR A 234 1.58 -3.95 3.01
N ASP A 235 2.21 -5.06 2.71
CA ASP A 235 1.67 -6.39 3.02
C ASP A 235 1.41 -6.61 4.52
N SER A 236 2.05 -5.85 5.41
CA SER A 236 1.79 -5.88 6.86
C SER A 236 0.37 -5.42 7.23
N ASN A 237 -0.35 -4.71 6.35
CA ASN A 237 -1.74 -4.33 6.58
C ASN A 237 -2.65 -5.55 6.86
N ILE A 238 -2.45 -6.64 6.14
CA ILE A 238 -3.32 -7.83 6.26
C ILE A 238 -3.13 -8.53 7.61
N PRO A 239 -1.92 -8.94 8.04
CA PRO A 239 -1.75 -9.51 9.38
C PRO A 239 -2.16 -8.56 10.50
N LEU A 240 -1.78 -7.28 10.45
CA LEU A 240 -2.15 -6.29 11.47
C LEU A 240 -3.68 -6.13 11.60
N SER A 241 -4.41 -6.18 10.49
CA SER A 241 -5.87 -6.14 10.51
C SER A 241 -6.53 -7.39 11.11
N ARG A 242 -5.79 -8.48 11.23
CA ARG A 242 -6.23 -9.76 11.78
C ARG A 242 -5.70 -10.03 13.19
N GLY A 243 -5.10 -9.05 13.84
CA GLY A 243 -4.54 -9.18 15.19
C GLY A 243 -3.19 -9.92 15.26
N VAL A 244 -2.53 -10.12 14.12
CA VAL A 244 -1.20 -10.73 14.05
C VAL A 244 -0.13 -9.64 14.03
N PHE A 245 0.86 -9.73 14.92
CA PHE A 245 1.97 -8.78 14.96
C PHE A 245 2.74 -8.81 13.65
N ALA A 246 2.88 -7.64 13.03
CA ALA A 246 3.59 -7.50 11.77
C ALA A 246 4.45 -6.22 11.73
N ASN A 247 5.60 -6.32 11.08
CA ASN A 247 6.41 -5.18 10.67
C ASN A 247 6.76 -5.29 9.18
N THR A 248 6.91 -4.15 8.53
CA THR A 248 7.60 -4.06 7.24
C THR A 248 8.94 -3.39 7.47
N ILE A 249 10.01 -4.01 6.97
CA ILE A 249 11.40 -3.65 7.28
C ILE A 249 12.21 -3.64 5.98
N GLY A 250 12.81 -2.49 5.67
CA GLY A 250 13.73 -2.35 4.57
C GLY A 250 15.12 -2.88 4.91
N THR A 251 15.79 -3.47 3.94
CA THR A 251 17.10 -4.09 4.14
C THR A 251 18.21 -3.52 3.27
N VAL A 252 17.90 -2.53 2.42
CA VAL A 252 18.88 -1.94 1.49
C VAL A 252 18.88 -0.42 1.54
N ARG A 253 20.01 0.21 1.26
CA ARG A 253 20.05 1.63 0.96
C ARG A 253 19.68 1.85 -0.50
N GLY A 254 18.73 2.74 -0.73
CA GLY A 254 18.23 3.02 -2.05
C GLY A 254 17.31 4.23 -2.07
N GLY A 255 16.64 4.45 -3.18
CA GLY A 255 15.68 5.55 -3.29
C GLY A 255 15.01 5.60 -4.65
N LEU A 256 14.09 6.57 -4.78
CA LEU A 256 13.30 6.81 -5.99
C LEU A 256 12.44 5.60 -6.40
N ALA A 257 11.93 4.82 -5.42
CA ALA A 257 10.96 3.76 -5.66
C ALA A 257 9.84 4.21 -6.62
N HIS A 258 9.32 3.28 -7.42
CA HIS A 258 8.26 3.49 -8.42
C HIS A 258 8.65 4.43 -9.58
N THR A 259 9.96 4.71 -9.77
CA THR A 259 10.45 5.51 -10.91
C THR A 259 11.46 4.75 -11.75
N ARG A 260 11.75 5.28 -12.96
CA ARG A 260 12.84 4.74 -13.79
C ARG A 260 14.24 5.07 -13.25
N GLY A 261 14.33 5.99 -12.30
CA GLY A 261 15.57 6.40 -11.65
C GLY A 261 15.84 5.64 -10.35
N GLU A 262 15.05 4.64 -10.02
CA GLU A 262 15.21 3.84 -8.81
C GLU A 262 16.60 3.21 -8.72
N TRP A 263 17.18 3.22 -7.53
CA TRP A 263 18.55 2.80 -7.31
C TRP A 263 18.73 2.07 -5.97
N VAL A 264 19.76 1.25 -5.93
CA VAL A 264 20.24 0.56 -4.71
C VAL A 264 21.75 0.69 -4.63
N ASP A 265 22.24 0.90 -3.41
CA ASP A 265 23.65 0.82 -3.04
C ASP A 265 24.04 -0.62 -2.71
N LEU A 266 24.89 -1.21 -3.53
CA LEU A 266 25.32 -2.60 -3.39
C LEU A 266 26.10 -2.86 -2.10
N ASP A 267 26.77 -1.85 -1.53
CA ASP A 267 27.47 -1.97 -0.25
C ASP A 267 26.51 -2.25 0.91
N SER A 268 25.23 -1.87 0.76
CA SER A 268 24.21 -2.12 1.76
C SER A 268 23.67 -3.57 1.79
N ILE A 269 23.94 -4.37 0.76
CA ILE A 269 23.45 -5.76 0.69
C ILE A 269 23.96 -6.59 1.86
N SER A 270 25.23 -6.43 2.24
CA SER A 270 25.84 -7.17 3.34
C SER A 270 25.18 -6.84 4.69
N SER A 271 24.96 -5.55 4.99
CA SER A 271 24.27 -5.11 6.20
C SER A 271 22.81 -5.56 6.19
N GLY A 272 22.14 -5.51 5.02
CA GLY A 272 20.78 -6.01 4.85
C GLY A 272 20.63 -7.49 5.13
N MET A 273 21.56 -8.31 4.66
CA MET A 273 21.61 -9.73 5.03
C MET A 273 21.77 -9.91 6.55
N GLY A 274 22.61 -9.09 7.18
CA GLY A 274 22.76 -9.06 8.63
C GLY A 274 21.45 -8.75 9.38
N ILE A 275 20.69 -7.75 8.88
CA ILE A 275 19.35 -7.43 9.39
C ILE A 275 18.44 -8.67 9.32
N VAL A 276 18.34 -9.30 8.14
CA VAL A 276 17.51 -10.50 7.93
C VAL A 276 17.91 -11.63 8.89
N CYS A 277 19.21 -11.93 8.98
CA CYS A 277 19.71 -12.99 9.89
C CYS A 277 19.38 -12.69 11.35
N SER A 278 19.51 -11.41 11.77
CA SER A 278 19.18 -11.00 13.15
C SER A 278 17.69 -11.14 13.45
N LEU A 279 16.82 -10.72 12.54
CA LEU A 279 15.37 -10.81 12.69
C LEU A 279 14.90 -12.27 12.72
N ILE A 280 15.36 -13.10 11.79
CA ILE A 280 14.99 -14.52 11.77
C ILE A 280 15.58 -15.22 13.00
N GLY A 281 16.82 -14.93 13.38
CA GLY A 281 17.46 -15.50 14.56
C GLY A 281 16.66 -15.27 15.86
N ARG A 282 16.03 -14.11 16.02
CA ARG A 282 15.13 -13.80 17.15
C ARG A 282 13.82 -14.58 17.10
N CYS A 283 13.31 -14.89 15.92
CA CYS A 283 12.12 -15.74 15.78
C CYS A 283 12.41 -17.21 16.15
N LEU A 284 13.70 -17.61 16.24
CA LEU A 284 14.16 -18.96 16.55
C LEU A 284 14.47 -19.18 18.03
N ALA A 285 14.65 -18.11 18.79
CA ALA A 285 14.88 -18.13 20.22
C ALA A 285 13.57 -18.14 21.01
#